data_0c51853f4b35d54fe537399a02bd708f
#
_entry.id   0c51853f4b35d54fe537399a02bd708f
#
_cell.length_a   1.000
_cell.length_b   1.000
_cell.length_c   1.000
_cell.angle_alpha   90.00
_cell.angle_beta   90.00
_cell.angle_gamma   90.00
#
_symmetry.space_group_name_H-M   'P 1'
#
loop_
_entity.id
_entity.type
_entity.pdbx_description
1 polymer ?
#
loop_
_entity_poly.entity_id
_entity_poly.type
_entity_poly.pdbx_seq_one_letter_code
_entity_poly.pdbx_strand_id
1 'polypeptide(L)'
;MVVVVKFGGDLVANRGVLDELARDVAEVAEKSKVVVVHGGGDVVTVIAEKLGKPQVFVTSPDGFRSRYTDKETAEIYMMVMAGKINKEVVISLLKAGIKALGISGVDGGLLRAERKKRLVIIDERGRKRAIEGGYTGRIVGVNVEMLKGLLDMGFVPVIAPVALGDENEVLNVDGDRAAAHIASALKAETLVLLTDVEGVMMDGKLVDKMSLSRARAALKRVGAGMITKLYATIEALEGGVERVVIASGLKERPVTNALMGRGTVITLGD
;
A
#
# COMPACT_ATOMS: atom_id res chain seq x y z
N MET A 1 -11.37 10.20 -14.88
CA MET A 1 -10.47 9.08 -14.54
C MET A 1 -10.07 9.18 -13.07
N VAL A 2 -10.10 8.09 -12.33
CA VAL A 2 -9.58 8.01 -10.96
C VAL A 2 -8.39 7.05 -10.98
N VAL A 3 -7.26 7.52 -10.45
CA VAL A 3 -6.02 6.74 -10.33
C VAL A 3 -5.65 6.63 -8.85
N VAL A 4 -5.39 5.44 -8.37
CA VAL A 4 -4.81 5.22 -7.04
C VAL A 4 -3.36 4.83 -7.21
N VAL A 5 -2.46 5.54 -6.54
CA VAL A 5 -1.02 5.30 -6.61
C VAL A 5 -0.51 4.92 -5.22
N LYS A 6 0.15 3.77 -5.11
CA LYS A 6 0.81 3.37 -3.86
C LYS A 6 2.31 3.58 -3.97
N PHE A 7 2.88 4.33 -3.06
CA PHE A 7 4.33 4.50 -2.92
C PHE A 7 4.91 3.45 -1.97
N GLY A 8 5.88 2.67 -2.43
CA GLY A 8 6.63 1.72 -1.59
C GLY A 8 7.34 2.40 -0.42
N GLY A 9 7.64 1.64 0.63
CA GLY A 9 8.33 2.15 1.82
C GLY A 9 9.70 2.73 1.50
N ASP A 10 10.48 2.04 0.67
CA ASP A 10 11.82 2.46 0.24
C ASP A 10 11.81 3.78 -0.55
N LEU A 11 10.76 4.00 -1.33
CA LEU A 11 10.60 5.21 -2.13
C LEU A 11 10.34 6.44 -1.24
N VAL A 12 9.49 6.29 -0.22
CA VAL A 12 9.16 7.42 0.69
C VAL A 12 10.27 7.70 1.69
N ALA A 13 11.14 6.74 1.96
CA ALA A 13 12.30 6.94 2.82
C ALA A 13 13.40 7.79 2.15
N ASN A 14 13.41 7.86 0.81
CA ASN A 14 14.37 8.64 0.05
C ASN A 14 13.72 9.95 -0.42
N ARG A 15 14.15 11.08 0.16
CA ARG A 15 13.56 12.40 -0.10
C ARG A 15 13.70 12.83 -1.56
N GLY A 16 14.81 12.53 -2.22
CA GLY A 16 15.01 12.86 -3.64
C GLY A 16 14.02 12.12 -4.54
N VAL A 17 13.87 10.81 -4.30
CA VAL A 17 12.88 9.98 -5.01
C VAL A 17 11.46 10.48 -4.75
N LEU A 18 11.14 10.82 -3.51
CA LEU A 18 9.81 11.31 -3.14
C LEU A 18 9.47 12.64 -3.83
N ASP A 19 10.42 13.56 -3.94
CA ASP A 19 10.23 14.84 -4.64
C ASP A 19 10.04 14.63 -6.17
N GLU A 20 10.71 13.65 -6.78
CA GLU A 20 10.47 13.25 -8.19
C GLU A 20 9.07 12.63 -8.38
N LEU A 21 8.68 11.71 -7.50
CA LEU A 21 7.34 11.14 -7.49
C LEU A 21 6.25 12.21 -7.37
N ALA A 22 6.48 13.20 -6.52
CA ALA A 22 5.55 14.30 -6.33
C ALA A 22 5.36 15.14 -7.59
N ARG A 23 6.44 15.42 -8.34
CA ARG A 23 6.36 16.14 -9.63
C ARG A 23 5.56 15.36 -10.67
N ASP A 24 5.80 14.06 -10.77
CA ASP A 24 5.08 13.21 -11.73
C ASP A 24 3.60 13.07 -11.37
N VAL A 25 3.28 12.93 -10.06
CA VAL A 25 1.88 12.96 -9.59
C VAL A 25 1.21 14.30 -9.92
N ALA A 26 1.93 15.43 -9.88
CA ALA A 26 1.38 16.74 -10.24
C ALA A 26 0.91 16.76 -11.70
N GLU A 27 1.73 16.27 -12.62
CA GLU A 27 1.37 16.18 -14.04
C GLU A 27 0.14 15.27 -14.27
N VAL A 28 0.06 14.14 -13.55
CA VAL A 28 -1.08 13.22 -13.65
C VAL A 28 -2.35 13.85 -13.06
N ALA A 29 -2.24 14.60 -11.96
CA ALA A 29 -3.35 15.24 -11.28
C ALA A 29 -4.02 16.36 -12.09
N GLU A 30 -3.33 16.93 -13.08
CA GLU A 30 -3.94 17.88 -14.04
C GLU A 30 -5.07 17.25 -14.86
N LYS A 31 -5.02 15.95 -15.12
CA LYS A 31 -5.92 15.22 -16.02
C LYS A 31 -6.76 14.16 -15.34
N SER A 32 -6.46 13.86 -14.08
CA SER A 32 -7.06 12.73 -13.35
C SER A 32 -7.25 13.07 -11.89
N LYS A 33 -8.26 12.48 -11.25
CA LYS A 33 -8.38 12.46 -9.80
C LYS A 33 -7.38 11.43 -9.25
N VAL A 34 -6.48 11.85 -8.37
CA VAL A 34 -5.43 10.99 -7.84
C VAL A 34 -5.60 10.79 -6.34
N VAL A 35 -5.43 9.57 -5.87
CA VAL A 35 -5.30 9.20 -4.46
C VAL A 35 -3.93 8.56 -4.26
N VAL A 36 -3.19 9.03 -3.27
CA VAL A 36 -1.89 8.46 -2.89
C VAL A 36 -2.03 7.63 -1.62
N VAL A 37 -1.51 6.41 -1.63
CA VAL A 37 -1.33 5.57 -0.44
C VAL A 37 0.16 5.34 -0.25
N HIS A 38 0.68 5.44 0.96
CA HIS A 38 2.12 5.24 1.17
C HIS A 38 2.44 4.05 2.07
N GLY A 39 3.63 3.48 1.88
CA GLY A 39 4.26 2.54 2.79
C GLY A 39 5.18 3.24 3.79
N GLY A 40 6.13 2.50 4.37
CA GLY A 40 7.14 3.05 5.28
C GLY A 40 7.46 2.14 6.48
N GLY A 41 7.24 0.84 6.34
CA GLY A 41 7.49 -0.13 7.41
C GLY A 41 8.92 -0.09 7.96
N ASP A 42 9.92 0.16 7.10
CA ASP A 42 11.32 0.21 7.52
C ASP A 42 11.61 1.47 8.36
N VAL A 43 11.00 2.60 8.02
CA VAL A 43 11.08 3.81 8.85
C VAL A 43 10.45 3.57 10.23
N VAL A 44 9.32 2.84 10.28
CA VAL A 44 8.72 2.40 11.56
C VAL A 44 9.70 1.56 12.36
N THR A 45 10.39 0.59 11.74
CA THR A 45 11.40 -0.25 12.41
C THR A 45 12.49 0.60 13.03
N VAL A 46 13.11 1.48 12.24
CA VAL A 46 14.21 2.34 12.70
C VAL A 46 13.78 3.23 13.87
N ILE A 47 12.58 3.80 13.82
CA ILE A 47 12.09 4.68 14.90
C ILE A 47 11.71 3.87 16.13
N ALA A 48 11.06 2.73 15.98
CA ALA A 48 10.71 1.86 17.10
C ALA A 48 11.96 1.38 17.85
N GLU A 49 13.00 0.98 17.13
CA GLU A 49 14.28 0.59 17.73
C GLU A 49 14.93 1.75 18.50
N LYS A 50 14.89 2.98 17.98
CA LYS A 50 15.36 4.18 18.69
C LYS A 50 14.55 4.47 19.96
N LEU A 51 13.29 4.08 20.00
CA LEU A 51 12.42 4.17 21.17
C LEU A 51 12.60 2.98 22.13
N GLY A 52 13.55 2.08 21.87
CA GLY A 52 13.80 0.90 22.70
C GLY A 52 12.82 -0.25 22.47
N LYS A 53 12.05 -0.22 21.37
CA LYS A 53 11.07 -1.26 21.03
C LYS A 53 11.56 -2.11 19.84
N PRO A 54 12.25 -3.24 20.07
CA PRO A 54 12.66 -4.17 19.02
C PRO A 54 11.45 -4.69 18.25
N GLN A 55 11.59 -4.78 16.94
CA GLN A 55 10.48 -5.19 16.08
C GLN A 55 10.54 -6.69 15.77
N VAL A 56 9.40 -7.35 15.91
CA VAL A 56 9.24 -8.78 15.63
C VAL A 56 8.51 -8.96 14.32
N PHE A 57 9.07 -9.81 13.44
CA PHE A 57 8.42 -10.20 12.18
C PHE A 57 8.05 -11.67 12.22
N VAL A 58 6.90 -11.98 11.67
CA VAL A 58 6.37 -13.34 11.58
C VAL A 58 6.06 -13.68 10.13
N THR A 59 6.20 -14.97 9.78
CA THR A 59 5.89 -15.45 8.43
C THR A 59 4.70 -16.41 8.50
N SER A 60 3.69 -16.18 7.68
CA SER A 60 2.55 -17.08 7.54
C SER A 60 2.90 -18.31 6.73
N PRO A 61 2.09 -19.40 6.80
CA PRO A 61 2.28 -20.59 5.94
C PRO A 61 2.25 -20.29 4.45
N ASP A 62 1.58 -19.23 4.04
CA ASP A 62 1.47 -18.80 2.64
C ASP A 62 2.62 -17.89 2.21
N GLY A 63 3.66 -17.71 3.06
CA GLY A 63 4.86 -16.95 2.76
C GLY A 63 4.76 -15.43 3.00
N PHE A 64 3.65 -14.93 3.57
CA PHE A 64 3.55 -13.52 3.97
C PHE A 64 4.42 -13.23 5.18
N ARG A 65 5.33 -12.30 5.04
CA ARG A 65 6.08 -11.73 6.16
C ARG A 65 5.39 -10.46 6.63
N SER A 66 5.01 -10.41 7.89
CA SER A 66 4.37 -9.25 8.50
C SER A 66 4.97 -8.91 9.87
N ARG A 67 4.88 -7.64 10.24
CA ARG A 67 5.23 -7.17 11.59
C ARG A 67 4.22 -7.72 12.58
N TYR A 68 4.68 -8.42 13.61
CA TYR A 68 3.87 -8.69 14.78
C TYR A 68 3.63 -7.36 15.51
N THR A 69 2.39 -6.95 15.59
CA THR A 69 2.02 -5.63 16.07
C THR A 69 1.30 -5.79 17.41
N ASP A 70 2.04 -5.69 18.53
CA ASP A 70 1.43 -5.55 19.86
C ASP A 70 0.90 -4.12 20.04
N LYS A 71 0.29 -3.81 21.20
CA LYS A 71 -0.35 -2.52 21.45
C LYS A 71 0.63 -1.35 21.32
N GLU A 72 1.80 -1.45 21.94
CA GLU A 72 2.84 -0.42 21.89
C GLU A 72 3.39 -0.25 20.47
N THR A 73 3.59 -1.35 19.74
CA THR A 73 3.99 -1.31 18.34
C THR A 73 2.91 -0.64 17.48
N ALA A 74 1.62 -0.85 17.77
CA ALA A 74 0.53 -0.18 17.05
C ALA A 74 0.53 1.34 17.27
N GLU A 75 0.82 1.78 18.49
CA GLU A 75 0.95 3.21 18.82
C GLU A 75 2.14 3.84 18.07
N ILE A 76 3.31 3.22 18.10
CA ILE A 76 4.49 3.67 17.36
C ILE A 76 4.21 3.67 15.85
N TYR A 77 3.57 2.62 15.35
CA TYR A 77 3.20 2.51 13.93
C TYR A 77 2.31 3.69 13.50
N MET A 78 1.29 4.01 14.28
CA MET A 78 0.40 5.15 14.03
C MET A 78 1.18 6.47 14.03
N MET A 79 1.99 6.73 15.07
CA MET A 79 2.79 7.96 15.15
C MET A 79 3.69 8.16 13.92
N VAL A 80 4.36 7.09 13.49
CA VAL A 80 5.31 7.17 12.37
C VAL A 80 4.58 7.25 11.03
N MET A 81 3.60 6.38 10.80
CA MET A 81 2.89 6.31 9.52
C MET A 81 1.98 7.52 9.30
N ALA A 82 1.08 7.81 10.24
CA ALA A 82 0.12 8.91 10.10
C ALA A 82 0.73 10.29 10.40
N GLY A 83 1.73 10.34 11.26
CA GLY A 83 2.44 11.58 11.61
C GLY A 83 3.60 11.86 10.66
N LYS A 84 4.73 11.19 10.85
CA LYS A 84 6.00 11.51 10.17
C LYS A 84 5.92 11.29 8.67
N ILE A 85 5.71 10.06 8.21
CA ILE A 85 5.80 9.70 6.79
C ILE A 85 4.70 10.38 6.00
N ASN A 86 3.46 10.32 6.47
CA ASN A 86 2.33 10.96 5.81
C ASN A 86 2.59 12.45 5.56
N LYS A 87 3.12 13.18 6.55
CA LYS A 87 3.39 14.62 6.40
C LYS A 87 4.58 14.91 5.50
N GLU A 88 5.58 14.04 5.47
CA GLU A 88 6.69 14.16 4.50
C GLU A 88 6.21 14.01 3.05
N VAL A 89 5.33 13.02 2.78
CA VAL A 89 4.70 12.85 1.46
C VAL A 89 3.85 14.08 1.11
N VAL A 90 3.01 14.57 2.03
CA VAL A 90 2.19 15.78 1.82
C VAL A 90 3.06 16.99 1.50
N ILE A 91 4.16 17.21 2.23
CA ILE A 91 5.07 18.33 2.01
C ILE A 91 5.67 18.26 0.60
N SER A 92 6.11 17.10 0.13
CA SER A 92 6.67 16.96 -1.22
C SER A 92 5.61 17.23 -2.29
N LEU A 93 4.38 16.75 -2.12
CA LEU A 93 3.27 17.04 -3.03
C LEU A 93 2.88 18.53 -3.04
N LEU A 94 2.84 19.19 -1.89
CA LEU A 94 2.58 20.62 -1.79
C LEU A 94 3.67 21.45 -2.49
N LYS A 95 4.96 21.05 -2.37
CA LYS A 95 6.07 21.67 -3.10
C LYS A 95 5.93 21.53 -4.61
N ALA A 96 5.33 20.43 -5.08
CA ALA A 96 5.03 20.22 -6.50
C ALA A 96 3.75 20.95 -6.97
N GLY A 97 3.13 21.77 -6.12
CA GLY A 97 1.94 22.55 -6.47
C GLY A 97 0.61 21.82 -6.30
N ILE A 98 0.62 20.58 -5.76
CA ILE A 98 -0.59 19.80 -5.55
C ILE A 98 -1.30 20.25 -4.26
N LYS A 99 -2.61 20.34 -4.31
CA LYS A 99 -3.46 20.54 -3.14
C LYS A 99 -3.58 19.22 -2.36
N ALA A 100 -2.51 18.81 -1.68
CA ALA A 100 -2.46 17.54 -0.96
C ALA A 100 -3.07 17.62 0.44
N LEU A 101 -3.78 16.58 0.86
CA LEU A 101 -4.34 16.43 2.21
C LEU A 101 -3.92 15.06 2.79
N GLY A 102 -3.14 15.08 3.88
CA GLY A 102 -2.71 13.87 4.57
C GLY A 102 -3.71 13.43 5.64
N ILE A 103 -4.17 12.19 5.50
CA ILE A 103 -5.08 11.50 6.43
C ILE A 103 -4.61 10.07 6.65
N SER A 104 -5.10 9.44 7.70
CA SER A 104 -4.96 7.99 7.93
C SER A 104 -6.29 7.30 7.74
N GLY A 105 -6.29 5.99 7.72
CA GLY A 105 -7.54 5.22 7.64
C GLY A 105 -8.43 5.36 8.89
N VAL A 106 -7.89 5.89 10.00
CA VAL A 106 -8.67 6.18 11.22
C VAL A 106 -9.53 7.43 11.04
N ASP A 107 -9.00 8.45 10.31
CA ASP A 107 -9.69 9.73 10.14
C ASP A 107 -11.03 9.54 9.42
N GLY A 108 -12.11 9.99 10.05
CA GLY A 108 -13.46 9.80 9.54
C GLY A 108 -13.87 8.33 9.32
N GLY A 109 -13.18 7.37 9.94
CA GLY A 109 -13.40 5.94 9.72
C GLY A 109 -13.13 5.53 8.27
N LEU A 110 -12.15 6.18 7.63
CA LEU A 110 -11.84 5.97 6.21
C LEU A 110 -11.55 4.51 5.88
N LEU A 111 -10.77 3.82 6.71
CA LEU A 111 -10.51 2.38 6.59
C LEU A 111 -11.02 1.67 7.85
N ARG A 112 -12.04 0.84 7.69
CA ARG A 112 -12.51 -0.07 8.74
C ARG A 112 -11.84 -1.42 8.57
N ALA A 113 -11.41 -2.03 9.67
CA ALA A 113 -10.74 -3.32 9.64
C ALA A 113 -11.17 -4.21 10.82
N GLU A 114 -11.26 -5.50 10.58
CA GLU A 114 -11.40 -6.51 11.61
C GLU A 114 -10.03 -6.89 12.17
N ARG A 115 -9.90 -6.88 13.48
CA ARG A 115 -8.68 -7.32 14.17
C ARG A 115 -8.47 -8.82 13.97
N LYS A 116 -7.28 -9.22 13.55
CA LYS A 116 -6.89 -10.64 13.45
C LYS A 116 -6.61 -11.17 14.86
N LYS A 117 -7.58 -11.81 15.49
CA LYS A 117 -7.44 -12.34 16.86
C LYS A 117 -6.42 -13.47 16.98
N ARG A 118 -6.18 -14.22 15.90
CA ARG A 118 -5.15 -15.29 15.82
C ARG A 118 -4.39 -15.21 14.50
N LEU A 119 -3.09 -15.47 14.57
CA LEU A 119 -2.22 -15.64 13.40
C LEU A 119 -1.67 -17.07 13.41
N VAL A 120 -1.63 -17.70 12.23
CA VAL A 120 -0.87 -18.93 12.03
C VAL A 120 0.46 -18.54 11.41
N ILE A 121 1.54 -18.91 12.07
CA ILE A 121 2.91 -18.60 11.66
C ILE A 121 3.72 -19.87 11.46
N ILE A 122 4.83 -19.75 10.74
CA ILE A 122 5.87 -20.78 10.68
C ILE A 122 6.93 -20.41 11.73
N ASP A 123 7.17 -21.33 12.67
CA ASP A 123 8.21 -21.15 13.70
C ASP A 123 9.63 -21.41 13.12
N GLU A 124 10.67 -21.14 13.89
CA GLU A 124 12.07 -21.35 13.51
C GLU A 124 12.40 -22.80 13.14
N ARG A 125 11.55 -23.76 13.53
CA ARG A 125 11.69 -25.17 13.19
C ARG A 125 10.81 -25.58 11.98
N GLY A 126 10.24 -24.60 11.26
CA GLY A 126 9.38 -24.84 10.10
C GLY A 126 7.97 -25.36 10.41
N ARG A 127 7.51 -25.34 11.68
CA ARG A 127 6.22 -25.88 12.10
C ARG A 127 5.17 -24.77 12.15
N LYS A 128 3.93 -25.12 11.79
CA LYS A 128 2.79 -24.22 11.94
C LYS A 128 2.45 -24.03 13.43
N ARG A 129 2.36 -22.79 13.86
CA ARG A 129 1.98 -22.41 15.23
C ARG A 129 0.93 -21.30 15.21
N ALA A 130 -0.10 -21.45 16.01
CA ALA A 130 -1.06 -20.36 16.24
C ALA A 130 -0.56 -19.47 17.38
N ILE A 131 -0.57 -18.16 17.16
CA ILE A 131 -0.25 -17.13 18.16
C ILE A 131 -1.39 -16.13 18.25
N GLU A 132 -1.38 -15.29 19.29
CA GLU A 132 -2.28 -14.14 19.38
C GLU A 132 -2.01 -13.16 18.23
N GLY A 133 -3.06 -12.58 17.63
CA GLY A 133 -2.96 -11.79 16.40
C GLY A 133 -2.51 -10.34 16.58
N GLY A 134 -2.43 -9.87 17.82
CA GLY A 134 -2.04 -8.48 18.11
C GLY A 134 -3.01 -7.46 17.52
N TYR A 135 -2.46 -6.36 17.02
CA TYR A 135 -3.18 -5.21 16.44
C TYR A 135 -2.99 -5.13 14.91
N THR A 136 -3.03 -6.27 14.25
CA THR A 136 -3.05 -6.35 12.78
C THR A 136 -4.49 -6.51 12.30
N GLY A 137 -4.88 -5.72 11.28
CA GLY A 137 -6.22 -5.70 10.73
C GLY A 137 -6.36 -6.37 9.37
N ARG A 138 -7.59 -6.81 9.06
CA ARG A 138 -8.07 -7.13 7.72
C ARG A 138 -9.08 -6.07 7.33
N ILE A 139 -8.82 -5.30 6.29
CA ILE A 139 -9.72 -4.24 5.82
C ILE A 139 -11.06 -4.87 5.39
N VAL A 140 -12.16 -4.29 5.86
CA VAL A 140 -13.52 -4.73 5.57
C VAL A 140 -14.40 -3.62 5.02
N GLY A 141 -13.96 -2.36 5.10
CA GLY A 141 -14.73 -1.22 4.59
C GLY A 141 -13.85 0.00 4.31
N VAL A 142 -14.32 0.80 3.35
CA VAL A 142 -13.74 2.09 2.97
C VAL A 142 -14.86 3.13 2.96
N ASN A 143 -14.65 4.26 3.63
CA ASN A 143 -15.55 5.41 3.55
C ASN A 143 -15.33 6.14 2.20
N VAL A 144 -15.96 5.62 1.17
CA VAL A 144 -15.79 6.12 -0.21
C VAL A 144 -16.36 7.52 -0.40
N GLU A 145 -17.41 7.88 0.34
CA GLU A 145 -18.04 9.19 0.24
C GLU A 145 -17.11 10.29 0.73
N MET A 146 -16.35 10.03 1.80
CA MET A 146 -15.32 10.94 2.27
C MET A 146 -14.25 11.17 1.18
N LEU A 147 -13.77 10.10 0.53
CA LEU A 147 -12.77 10.22 -0.54
C LEU A 147 -13.30 10.99 -1.74
N LYS A 148 -14.53 10.70 -2.20
CA LYS A 148 -15.17 11.43 -3.30
C LYS A 148 -15.29 12.90 -2.99
N GLY A 149 -15.75 13.26 -1.78
CA GLY A 149 -15.85 14.64 -1.33
C GLY A 149 -14.50 15.38 -1.37
N LEU A 150 -13.42 14.75 -0.91
CA LEU A 150 -12.08 15.34 -0.98
C LEU A 150 -11.60 15.53 -2.43
N LEU A 151 -11.83 14.54 -3.29
CA LEU A 151 -11.48 14.59 -4.71
C LEU A 151 -12.29 15.67 -5.45
N ASP A 152 -13.56 15.85 -5.10
CA ASP A 152 -14.45 16.87 -5.70
C ASP A 152 -14.07 18.29 -5.25
N MET A 153 -13.52 18.46 -4.06
CA MET A 153 -12.89 19.71 -3.59
C MET A 153 -11.51 19.98 -4.21
N GLY A 154 -11.02 19.11 -5.09
CA GLY A 154 -9.73 19.21 -5.77
C GLY A 154 -8.53 18.86 -4.91
N PHE A 155 -8.71 18.16 -3.79
CA PHE A 155 -7.60 17.61 -3.03
C PHE A 155 -7.06 16.32 -3.66
N VAL A 156 -5.78 16.07 -3.44
CA VAL A 156 -5.15 14.75 -3.57
C VAL A 156 -5.00 14.17 -2.16
N PRO A 157 -5.86 13.21 -1.77
CA PRO A 157 -5.74 12.54 -0.48
C PRO A 157 -4.46 11.70 -0.41
N VAL A 158 -3.71 11.84 0.68
CA VAL A 158 -2.52 11.04 1.00
C VAL A 158 -2.83 10.17 2.21
N ILE A 159 -2.92 8.86 2.02
CA ILE A 159 -3.48 7.95 3.01
C ILE A 159 -2.39 7.11 3.65
N ALA A 160 -2.29 7.19 4.97
CA ALA A 160 -1.50 6.27 5.77
C ALA A 160 -2.30 4.98 6.06
N PRO A 161 -1.72 3.78 5.87
CA PRO A 161 -2.40 2.50 6.05
C PRO A 161 -2.53 2.12 7.53
N VAL A 162 -3.24 2.94 8.27
CA VAL A 162 -3.62 2.75 9.68
C VAL A 162 -5.14 2.71 9.72
N ALA A 163 -5.73 1.60 10.15
CA ALA A 163 -7.19 1.41 10.10
C ALA A 163 -7.83 1.48 11.49
N LEU A 164 -9.12 1.72 11.51
CA LEU A 164 -9.95 1.72 12.72
C LEU A 164 -10.63 0.35 12.88
N GLY A 165 -10.39 -0.30 14.00
CA GLY A 165 -11.02 -1.57 14.37
C GLY A 165 -12.44 -1.40 14.94
N ASP A 166 -13.13 -2.50 15.16
CA ASP A 166 -14.53 -2.51 15.66
C ASP A 166 -14.63 -2.07 17.13
N GLU A 167 -13.56 -2.25 17.91
CA GLU A 167 -13.44 -1.79 19.29
C GLU A 167 -12.86 -0.36 19.37
N ASN A 168 -12.80 0.38 18.25
CA ASN A 168 -12.16 1.68 18.07
C ASN A 168 -10.65 1.65 18.35
N GLU A 169 -10.03 0.50 18.22
CA GLU A 169 -8.57 0.33 18.30
C GLU A 169 -7.89 0.66 16.97
N VAL A 170 -6.63 1.07 17.07
CA VAL A 170 -5.76 1.29 15.91
C VAL A 170 -5.22 -0.04 15.42
N LEU A 171 -5.35 -0.29 14.11
CA LEU A 171 -4.88 -1.50 13.47
C LEU A 171 -3.86 -1.21 12.36
N ASN A 172 -2.73 -1.92 12.41
CA ASN A 172 -1.78 -1.98 11.31
C ASN A 172 -2.39 -2.79 10.16
N VAL A 173 -2.49 -2.18 8.98
CA VAL A 173 -2.93 -2.84 7.75
C VAL A 173 -1.87 -2.71 6.66
N ASP A 174 -1.83 -3.67 5.76
CA ASP A 174 -0.89 -3.67 4.64
C ASP A 174 -1.20 -2.53 3.65
N GLY A 175 -0.16 -1.79 3.24
CA GLY A 175 -0.33 -0.61 2.38
C GLY A 175 -0.73 -0.94 0.95
N ASP A 176 -0.28 -2.07 0.37
CA ASP A 176 -0.67 -2.49 -0.98
C ASP A 176 -2.16 -2.90 -0.96
N ARG A 177 -2.59 -3.63 0.08
CA ARG A 177 -4.00 -4.01 0.26
C ARG A 177 -4.89 -2.80 0.58
N ALA A 178 -4.40 -1.83 1.37
CA ALA A 178 -5.13 -0.59 1.60
C ALA A 178 -5.39 0.16 0.28
N ALA A 179 -4.37 0.26 -0.58
CA ALA A 179 -4.50 0.85 -1.90
C ALA A 179 -5.49 0.08 -2.80
N ALA A 180 -5.47 -1.25 -2.75
CA ALA A 180 -6.39 -2.11 -3.48
C ALA A 180 -7.85 -1.89 -3.04
N HIS A 181 -8.12 -1.88 -1.73
CA HIS A 181 -9.47 -1.64 -1.21
C HIS A 181 -9.97 -0.23 -1.53
N ILE A 182 -9.11 0.79 -1.45
CA ILE A 182 -9.44 2.17 -1.84
C ILE A 182 -9.76 2.25 -3.33
N ALA A 183 -8.91 1.65 -4.19
CA ALA A 183 -9.11 1.63 -5.63
C ALA A 183 -10.43 0.92 -6.00
N SER A 184 -10.72 -0.21 -5.37
CA SER A 184 -11.97 -0.96 -5.56
C SER A 184 -13.19 -0.15 -5.15
N ALA A 185 -13.15 0.52 -3.99
CA ALA A 185 -14.26 1.34 -3.49
C ALA A 185 -14.54 2.55 -4.39
N LEU A 186 -13.50 3.18 -4.92
CA LEU A 186 -13.60 4.30 -5.86
C LEU A 186 -13.93 3.87 -7.30
N LYS A 187 -13.91 2.55 -7.60
CA LYS A 187 -13.97 2.03 -8.97
C LYS A 187 -12.92 2.70 -9.86
N ALA A 188 -11.69 2.72 -9.35
CA ALA A 188 -10.58 3.34 -10.06
C ALA A 188 -10.28 2.61 -11.37
N GLU A 189 -9.95 3.36 -12.41
CA GLU A 189 -9.52 2.77 -13.70
C GLU A 189 -8.16 2.08 -13.56
N THR A 190 -7.27 2.68 -12.76
CA THR A 190 -5.91 2.13 -12.59
C THR A 190 -5.48 2.21 -11.13
N LEU A 191 -4.96 1.10 -10.63
CA LEU A 191 -4.14 1.05 -9.43
C LEU A 191 -2.67 0.90 -9.85
N VAL A 192 -1.82 1.83 -9.43
CA VAL A 192 -0.36 1.78 -9.65
C VAL A 192 0.31 1.42 -8.34
N LEU A 193 1.04 0.30 -8.30
CA LEU A 193 1.86 -0.14 -7.17
C LEU A 193 3.33 0.13 -7.49
N LEU A 194 3.86 1.24 -7.00
CA LEU A 194 5.27 1.60 -7.17
C LEU A 194 6.14 0.92 -6.11
N THR A 195 7.26 0.36 -6.56
CA THR A 195 8.22 -0.39 -5.76
C THR A 195 9.64 -0.10 -6.25
N ASP A 196 10.65 -0.71 -5.64
CA ASP A 196 12.07 -0.66 -6.00
C ASP A 196 12.43 -1.53 -7.21
N VAL A 197 11.57 -2.48 -7.60
CA VAL A 197 11.79 -3.38 -8.74
C VAL A 197 10.96 -2.98 -9.97
N GLU A 198 11.37 -3.40 -11.16
CA GLU A 198 10.73 -3.02 -12.44
C GLU A 198 9.30 -3.55 -12.61
N GLY A 199 8.96 -4.64 -11.92
CA GLY A 199 7.66 -5.30 -11.99
C GLY A 199 7.75 -6.74 -11.51
N VAL A 200 6.86 -7.60 -11.96
CA VAL A 200 6.87 -9.03 -11.65
C VAL A 200 7.95 -9.73 -12.47
N MET A 201 8.94 -10.30 -11.79
CA MET A 201 9.99 -11.09 -12.42
C MET A 201 9.64 -12.58 -12.38
N MET A 202 9.73 -13.25 -13.51
CA MET A 202 9.58 -14.71 -13.60
C MET A 202 10.73 -15.28 -14.43
N ASP A 203 11.40 -16.25 -13.88
CA ASP A 203 12.56 -16.91 -14.53
C ASP A 203 13.64 -15.90 -14.99
N GLY A 204 13.87 -14.85 -14.18
CA GLY A 204 14.83 -13.79 -14.43
C GLY A 204 14.40 -12.74 -15.48
N LYS A 205 13.17 -12.80 -15.99
CA LYS A 205 12.64 -11.86 -16.99
C LYS A 205 11.46 -11.06 -16.42
N LEU A 206 11.36 -9.80 -16.84
CA LEU A 206 10.19 -8.99 -16.55
C LEU A 206 8.97 -9.51 -17.31
N VAL A 207 7.86 -9.62 -16.64
CA VAL A 207 6.57 -9.95 -17.25
C VAL A 207 5.82 -8.66 -17.57
N ASP A 208 5.73 -8.29 -18.84
CA ASP A 208 5.08 -7.02 -19.23
C ASP A 208 3.56 -7.04 -19.02
N LYS A 209 2.92 -8.18 -19.31
CA LYS A 209 1.46 -8.34 -19.19
C LYS A 209 1.10 -9.69 -18.54
N MET A 210 0.03 -9.66 -17.77
CA MET A 210 -0.43 -10.84 -17.04
C MET A 210 -1.94 -10.77 -16.83
N SER A 211 -2.64 -11.89 -17.04
CA SER A 211 -4.04 -12.00 -16.62
C SER A 211 -4.16 -12.30 -15.13
N LEU A 212 -5.34 -12.06 -14.56
CA LEU A 212 -5.66 -12.42 -13.17
C LEU A 212 -5.36 -13.88 -12.86
N SER A 213 -5.66 -14.80 -13.80
CA SER A 213 -5.39 -16.23 -13.64
C SER A 213 -3.89 -16.52 -13.52
N ARG A 214 -3.06 -15.87 -14.34
CA ARG A 214 -1.60 -15.97 -14.25
C ARG A 214 -1.04 -15.34 -12.99
N ALA A 215 -1.61 -14.21 -12.53
CA ALA A 215 -1.21 -13.56 -11.28
C ALA A 215 -1.44 -14.50 -10.08
N ARG A 216 -2.58 -15.20 -10.03
CA ARG A 216 -2.86 -16.22 -9.01
C ARG A 216 -1.86 -17.38 -9.05
N ALA A 217 -1.54 -17.88 -10.24
CA ALA A 217 -0.55 -18.95 -10.40
C ALA A 217 0.88 -18.50 -9.98
N ALA A 218 1.21 -17.22 -10.20
CA ALA A 218 2.50 -16.64 -9.86
C ALA A 218 2.74 -16.52 -8.34
N LEU A 219 1.71 -16.48 -7.50
CA LEU A 219 1.85 -16.35 -6.04
C LEU A 219 2.80 -17.39 -5.42
N LYS A 220 2.86 -18.59 -5.96
CA LYS A 220 3.73 -19.69 -5.48
C LYS A 220 5.18 -19.58 -5.97
N ARG A 221 5.48 -18.63 -6.85
CA ARG A 221 6.78 -18.55 -7.57
C ARG A 221 7.52 -17.23 -7.31
N VAL A 222 6.90 -16.29 -6.62
CA VAL A 222 7.46 -14.97 -6.35
C VAL A 222 7.93 -14.84 -4.91
N GLY A 223 8.84 -13.89 -4.64
CA GLY A 223 9.35 -13.62 -3.29
C GLY A 223 8.34 -12.87 -2.40
N ALA A 224 8.60 -12.86 -1.10
CA ALA A 224 7.68 -12.37 -0.06
C ALA A 224 7.13 -10.95 -0.31
N GLY A 225 7.95 -9.99 -0.75
CA GLY A 225 7.49 -8.62 -1.05
C GLY A 225 6.55 -8.55 -2.26
N MET A 226 6.77 -9.40 -3.28
CA MET A 226 5.93 -9.45 -4.48
C MET A 226 4.62 -10.22 -4.22
N ILE A 227 4.62 -11.21 -3.33
CA ILE A 227 3.40 -11.94 -2.92
C ILE A 227 2.33 -10.95 -2.46
N THR A 228 2.67 -9.99 -1.58
CA THR A 228 1.72 -8.99 -1.07
C THR A 228 1.14 -8.13 -2.19
N LYS A 229 1.98 -7.69 -3.14
CA LYS A 229 1.54 -6.89 -4.29
C LYS A 229 0.61 -7.67 -5.22
N LEU A 230 0.91 -8.94 -5.48
CA LEU A 230 0.03 -9.78 -6.29
C LEU A 230 -1.31 -10.07 -5.59
N TYR A 231 -1.33 -10.28 -4.26
CA TYR A 231 -2.59 -10.40 -3.53
C TYR A 231 -3.42 -9.11 -3.59
N ALA A 232 -2.79 -7.96 -3.36
CA ALA A 232 -3.47 -6.67 -3.50
C ALA A 232 -3.99 -6.45 -4.93
N THR A 233 -3.21 -6.85 -5.94
CA THR A 233 -3.62 -6.81 -7.34
C THR A 233 -4.86 -7.66 -7.60
N ILE A 234 -4.89 -8.90 -7.09
CA ILE A 234 -6.03 -9.82 -7.22
C ILE A 234 -7.27 -9.20 -6.55
N GLU A 235 -7.14 -8.71 -5.31
CA GLU A 235 -8.24 -8.06 -4.59
C GLU A 235 -8.77 -6.82 -5.35
N ALA A 236 -7.88 -6.01 -5.93
CA ALA A 236 -8.27 -4.83 -6.69
C ALA A 236 -9.07 -5.19 -7.95
N LEU A 237 -8.59 -6.13 -8.75
CA LEU A 237 -9.24 -6.57 -9.98
C LEU A 237 -10.59 -7.22 -9.68
N GLU A 238 -10.67 -8.10 -8.68
CA GLU A 238 -11.93 -8.70 -8.21
C GLU A 238 -12.91 -7.66 -7.67
N GLY A 239 -12.38 -6.58 -7.07
CA GLY A 239 -13.13 -5.42 -6.60
C GLY A 239 -13.60 -4.48 -7.72
N GLY A 240 -13.25 -4.75 -9.00
CA GLY A 240 -13.70 -4.02 -10.17
C GLY A 240 -12.79 -2.87 -10.62
N VAL A 241 -11.53 -2.85 -10.20
CA VAL A 241 -10.47 -2.03 -10.83
C VAL A 241 -10.19 -2.60 -12.22
N GLU A 242 -10.09 -1.75 -13.24
CA GLU A 242 -9.93 -2.22 -14.63
C GLU A 242 -8.54 -2.84 -14.87
N ARG A 243 -7.49 -2.20 -14.32
CA ARG A 243 -6.11 -2.69 -14.42
C ARG A 243 -5.28 -2.30 -13.21
N VAL A 244 -4.30 -3.14 -12.90
CA VAL A 244 -3.24 -2.84 -11.91
C VAL A 244 -1.89 -2.84 -12.60
N VAL A 245 -1.04 -1.88 -12.26
CA VAL A 245 0.32 -1.82 -12.80
C VAL A 245 1.31 -1.87 -11.63
N ILE A 246 2.21 -2.85 -11.66
CA ILE A 246 3.35 -2.94 -10.75
C ILE A 246 4.58 -2.43 -11.49
N ALA A 247 5.21 -1.37 -10.98
CA ALA A 247 6.30 -0.70 -11.67
C ALA A 247 7.36 -0.14 -10.71
N SER A 248 8.53 0.17 -11.24
CA SER A 248 9.59 0.82 -10.48
C SER A 248 9.27 2.30 -10.23
N GLY A 249 9.34 2.71 -8.97
CA GLY A 249 9.27 4.11 -8.58
C GLY A 249 10.61 4.85 -8.65
N LEU A 250 11.68 4.16 -9.07
CA LEU A 250 13.03 4.72 -9.18
C LEU A 250 13.37 5.21 -10.59
N LYS A 251 12.49 4.99 -11.56
CA LYS A 251 12.64 5.47 -12.94
C LYS A 251 12.09 6.89 -13.07
N GLU A 252 12.47 7.60 -14.13
CA GLU A 252 11.87 8.89 -14.46
C GLU A 252 10.38 8.76 -14.73
N ARG A 253 9.58 9.73 -14.25
CA ARG A 253 8.13 9.80 -14.46
C ARG A 253 7.41 8.47 -14.20
N PRO A 254 7.59 7.85 -13.03
CA PRO A 254 7.21 6.46 -12.81
C PRO A 254 5.69 6.23 -12.83
N VAL A 255 4.88 7.19 -12.38
CA VAL A 255 3.41 7.13 -12.43
C VAL A 255 2.93 7.27 -13.87
N THR A 256 3.41 8.28 -14.59
CA THR A 256 3.09 8.49 -16.01
C THR A 256 3.47 7.27 -16.84
N ASN A 257 4.66 6.73 -16.65
CA ASN A 257 5.14 5.55 -17.36
C ASN A 257 4.30 4.31 -17.03
N ALA A 258 3.91 4.11 -15.77
CA ALA A 258 3.01 3.03 -15.38
C ALA A 258 1.64 3.17 -16.06
N LEU A 259 1.07 4.38 -16.13
CA LEU A 259 -0.18 4.64 -16.83
C LEU A 259 -0.09 4.36 -18.33
N MET A 260 1.11 4.51 -18.94
CA MET A 260 1.41 4.11 -20.32
C MET A 260 1.67 2.60 -20.48
N GLY A 261 1.58 1.82 -19.38
CA GLY A 261 1.77 0.35 -19.40
C GLY A 261 3.22 -0.10 -19.27
N ARG A 262 4.13 0.74 -18.78
CA ARG A 262 5.50 0.31 -18.45
C ARG A 262 5.53 -0.31 -17.06
N GLY A 263 6.13 -1.49 -16.93
CA GLY A 263 6.10 -2.37 -15.77
C GLY A 263 5.30 -3.63 -16.07
N THR A 264 4.71 -4.27 -15.05
CA THR A 264 3.79 -5.40 -15.24
C THR A 264 2.36 -4.91 -15.18
N VAL A 265 1.65 -4.97 -16.30
CA VAL A 265 0.22 -4.66 -16.39
C VAL A 265 -0.60 -5.92 -16.13
N ILE A 266 -1.53 -5.86 -15.19
CA ILE A 266 -2.39 -6.99 -14.82
C ILE A 266 -3.85 -6.59 -15.01
N THR A 267 -4.61 -7.44 -15.71
CA THR A 267 -6.02 -7.25 -16.06
C THR A 267 -6.83 -8.51 -15.75
N LEU A 268 -8.16 -8.42 -15.81
CA LEU A 268 -9.05 -9.57 -15.56
C LEU A 268 -8.85 -10.70 -16.61
N GLY A 269 -8.70 -10.32 -17.88
CA GLY A 269 -8.48 -11.23 -19.01
C GLY A 269 -7.10 -11.04 -19.66
N ASP A 270 -6.79 -11.92 -20.62
CA ASP A 270 -5.57 -11.83 -21.46
C ASP A 270 -5.70 -10.71 -22.49
#